data_43edb09a3ce7780b23f2a9756796e9c1
#
_entry.id   43edb09a3ce7780b23f2a9756796e9c1
#
_cell.length_a   1.000
_cell.length_b   1.000
_cell.length_c   1.000
_cell.angle_alpha   90.00
_cell.angle_beta   90.00
_cell.angle_gamma   90.00
#
_symmetry.space_group_name_H-M   'P 1'
#
loop_
_entity.id
_entity.type
_entity.pdbx_description
1 polymer ?
#
loop_
_entity_poly.entity_id
_entity_poly.type
_entity_poly.pdbx_seq_one_letter_code
_entity_poly.pdbx_strand_id
1 'polypeptide(L)'
;MVIGAELSDCPDADDVTKTLISDNGDKTYSVFWADGDQILVNGETSTNIDIDPDNKKSASFTLPVVDAPYCAVYPAGLYVKDSYKTVKEDSTVIEITIPSTQTYVENGFDPNAAIMTARGEAGGGLAFKHAMAYLKVAVNGTAVKSIRVNGNDNEALSGAYTISYSKSGIAFGPQKNEKGKAIGNTSATISCGESGVASGTPV
;
A
#
# COMPACT_ATOMS: atom_id res chain seq x y z
N MET A 1 13.49 -12.84 13.70
CA MET A 1 12.87 -12.01 14.77
C MET A 1 11.37 -11.94 14.58
N VAL A 2 10.62 -11.53 15.59
CA VAL A 2 9.19 -11.25 15.49
C VAL A 2 9.00 -9.76 15.75
N ILE A 3 8.17 -9.09 14.92
CA ILE A 3 7.85 -7.68 15.05
C ILE A 3 6.33 -7.51 15.03
N GLY A 4 5.77 -6.78 16.01
CA GLY A 4 4.37 -6.42 16.03
C GLY A 4 4.06 -5.30 15.04
N ALA A 5 2.91 -5.38 14.39
CA ALA A 5 2.43 -4.38 13.44
C ALA A 5 0.97 -4.05 13.67
N GLU A 6 0.63 -2.78 13.59
CA GLU A 6 -0.75 -2.26 13.69
C GLU A 6 -1.11 -1.44 12.47
N LEU A 7 -2.37 -1.54 12.05
CA LEU A 7 -2.96 -0.76 10.98
C LEU A 7 -3.71 0.45 11.55
N SER A 8 -3.50 1.62 10.96
CA SER A 8 -4.37 2.78 11.19
C SER A 8 -5.58 2.73 10.27
N ASP A 9 -6.71 3.28 10.74
CA ASP A 9 -7.88 3.48 9.89
C ASP A 9 -7.57 4.43 8.73
N CYS A 10 -8.23 4.22 7.61
CA CYS A 10 -8.16 5.10 6.47
C CYS A 10 -9.18 6.24 6.66
N PRO A 11 -8.77 7.51 6.76
CA PRO A 11 -9.70 8.63 6.78
C PRO A 11 -10.26 8.87 5.37
N ASP A 12 -11.56 9.17 5.28
CA ASP A 12 -12.26 9.68 4.09
C ASP A 12 -12.27 8.77 2.83
N ALA A 13 -12.25 7.46 2.98
CA ALA A 13 -12.52 6.57 1.86
C ALA A 13 -13.89 5.90 2.03
N ASP A 14 -14.83 6.19 1.13
CA ASP A 14 -16.07 5.44 1.03
C ASP A 14 -15.79 4.06 0.41
N ASP A 15 -15.90 2.99 1.23
CA ASP A 15 -15.81 1.55 0.93
C ASP A 15 -14.62 1.05 0.10
N VAL A 16 -13.69 0.33 0.70
CA VAL A 16 -12.67 -0.43 -0.05
C VAL A 16 -11.97 -1.52 0.75
N THR A 17 -11.71 -2.67 0.19
CA THR A 17 -10.98 -3.80 0.78
C THR A 17 -9.87 -4.29 -0.14
N LYS A 18 -8.83 -4.85 0.28
CA LYS A 18 -8.40 -6.09 0.86
C LYS A 18 -6.98 -5.94 1.39
N THR A 19 -6.65 -6.02 2.38
CA THR A 19 -6.89 -6.40 3.76
C THR A 19 -8.37 -6.16 4.04
N LEU A 20 -9.06 -6.93 4.81
CA LEU A 20 -10.51 -6.74 5.01
C LEU A 20 -10.80 -5.32 5.45
N ILE A 21 -11.73 -4.63 4.81
CA ILE A 21 -12.26 -3.34 5.30
C ILE A 21 -13.70 -3.48 5.75
N SER A 22 -14.04 -2.73 6.77
CA SER A 22 -15.40 -2.55 7.24
C SER A 22 -15.75 -1.07 7.19
N ASP A 23 -16.85 -0.73 6.55
CA ASP A 23 -17.48 0.60 6.66
C ASP A 23 -17.95 0.82 8.10
N ASN A 24 -17.41 1.84 8.75
CA ASN A 24 -17.79 2.21 10.13
C ASN A 24 -19.06 3.08 10.17
N GLY A 25 -19.65 3.44 9.02
CA GLY A 25 -20.85 4.25 8.89
C GLY A 25 -20.65 5.75 9.13
N ASP A 26 -19.44 6.20 9.37
CA ASP A 26 -19.05 7.59 9.62
C ASP A 26 -18.10 8.17 8.57
N LYS A 27 -18.03 7.54 7.40
CA LYS A 27 -17.08 7.79 6.30
C LYS A 27 -15.63 7.40 6.62
N THR A 28 -15.40 6.61 7.65
CA THR A 28 -14.11 5.97 7.92
C THR A 28 -14.19 4.49 7.64
N TYR A 29 -13.04 3.90 7.33
CA TYR A 29 -12.92 2.48 6.98
C TYR A 29 -11.84 1.84 7.83
N SER A 30 -12.19 0.69 8.41
CA SER A 30 -11.24 -0.14 9.14
C SER A 30 -10.56 -1.11 8.18
N VAL A 31 -9.25 -1.11 8.19
CA VAL A 31 -8.39 -2.04 7.44
C VAL A 31 -7.89 -3.13 8.38
N PHE A 32 -7.87 -4.39 7.92
CA PHE A 32 -7.47 -5.53 8.74
C PHE A 32 -6.42 -6.37 8.02
N TRP A 33 -5.52 -6.97 8.76
CA TRP A 33 -4.58 -7.97 8.23
C TRP A 33 -5.32 -9.22 7.74
N ALA A 34 -4.79 -9.86 6.71
CA ALA A 34 -5.29 -11.11 6.15
C ALA A 34 -4.18 -12.16 6.10
N ASP A 35 -4.58 -13.42 6.12
CA ASP A 35 -3.64 -14.54 5.97
C ASP A 35 -2.86 -14.43 4.66
N GLY A 36 -1.55 -14.59 4.76
CA GLY A 36 -0.63 -14.48 3.64
C GLY A 36 -0.12 -13.06 3.36
N ASP A 37 -0.57 -12.06 4.11
CA ASP A 37 0.02 -10.73 4.04
C ASP A 37 1.51 -10.77 4.40
N GLN A 38 2.30 -10.02 3.64
CA GLN A 38 3.74 -9.90 3.87
C GLN A 38 4.17 -8.45 3.91
N ILE A 39 5.02 -8.14 4.88
CA ILE A 39 5.69 -6.83 4.98
C ILE A 39 7.17 -6.96 4.60
N LEU A 40 7.72 -5.88 4.07
CA LEU A 40 9.15 -5.69 3.94
C LEU A 40 9.63 -4.83 5.11
N VAL A 41 10.74 -5.22 5.75
CA VAL A 41 11.40 -4.42 6.78
C VAL A 41 12.89 -4.39 6.50
N ASN A 42 13.45 -3.21 6.29
CA ASN A 42 14.89 -3.01 5.99
C ASN A 42 15.42 -3.90 4.86
N GLY A 43 14.62 -4.11 3.81
CA GLY A 43 14.98 -4.94 2.66
C GLY A 43 14.67 -6.43 2.80
N GLU A 44 14.24 -6.89 3.98
CA GLU A 44 13.89 -8.29 4.25
C GLU A 44 12.38 -8.49 4.27
N THR A 45 11.91 -9.53 3.59
CA THR A 45 10.47 -9.88 3.52
C THR A 45 10.10 -10.81 4.66
N SER A 46 8.95 -10.58 5.28
CA SER A 46 8.40 -11.47 6.30
C SER A 46 8.03 -12.83 5.71
N THR A 47 8.17 -13.88 6.53
CA THR A 47 7.91 -15.27 6.13
C THR A 47 6.60 -15.81 6.69
N ASN A 48 6.08 -15.20 7.75
CA ASN A 48 4.84 -15.61 8.40
C ASN A 48 4.15 -14.40 9.03
N ILE A 49 2.82 -14.48 9.12
CA ILE A 49 1.96 -13.57 9.85
C ILE A 49 1.15 -14.34 10.89
N ASP A 50 1.00 -13.77 12.07
CA ASP A 50 0.12 -14.24 13.15
C ASP A 50 -0.79 -13.07 13.54
N ILE A 51 -2.07 -13.17 13.17
CA ILE A 51 -3.07 -12.12 13.33
C ILE A 51 -3.73 -12.28 14.68
N ASP A 52 -3.85 -11.17 15.43
CA ASP A 52 -4.58 -11.15 16.69
C ASP A 52 -6.07 -11.47 16.44
N PRO A 53 -6.60 -12.56 17.00
CA PRO A 53 -7.99 -12.96 16.76
C PRO A 53 -9.01 -11.96 17.33
N ASP A 54 -8.65 -11.21 18.36
CA ASP A 54 -9.50 -10.23 19.04
C ASP A 54 -9.36 -8.84 18.41
N ASN A 55 -8.24 -8.58 17.73
CA ASN A 55 -7.98 -7.31 17.05
C ASN A 55 -7.24 -7.53 15.72
N LYS A 56 -7.98 -7.77 14.66
CA LYS A 56 -7.43 -8.02 13.32
C LYS A 56 -6.62 -6.85 12.71
N LYS A 57 -6.60 -5.68 13.36
CA LYS A 57 -5.68 -4.59 13.00
C LYS A 57 -4.27 -4.82 13.52
N SER A 58 -4.11 -5.73 14.49
CA SER A 58 -2.83 -6.10 15.11
C SER A 58 -2.37 -7.45 14.59
N ALA A 59 -1.11 -7.56 14.25
CA ALA A 59 -0.48 -8.82 13.85
C ALA A 59 1.00 -8.85 14.24
N SER A 60 1.56 -10.05 14.31
CA SER A 60 2.98 -10.30 14.47
C SER A 60 3.57 -10.92 13.21
N PHE A 61 4.65 -10.34 12.71
CA PHE A 61 5.37 -10.83 11.53
C PHE A 61 6.69 -11.47 11.91
N THR A 62 6.97 -12.63 11.34
CA THR A 62 8.27 -13.29 11.45
C THR A 62 9.13 -12.93 10.25
N LEU A 63 10.37 -12.49 10.49
CA LEU A 63 11.32 -12.08 9.45
C LEU A 63 12.77 -12.35 9.92
N PRO A 64 13.76 -12.34 9.02
CA PRO A 64 15.17 -12.35 9.38
C PRO A 64 15.50 -11.23 10.39
N VAL A 65 16.61 -11.38 11.11
CA VAL A 65 17.04 -10.35 12.06
C VAL A 65 17.52 -9.13 11.29
N VAL A 66 16.96 -7.97 11.60
CA VAL A 66 17.36 -6.68 11.06
C VAL A 66 17.57 -5.69 12.21
N ASP A 67 18.44 -4.70 11.99
CA ASP A 67 18.73 -3.67 12.96
C ASP A 67 17.73 -2.50 12.85
N ALA A 68 17.43 -1.87 13.99
CA ALA A 68 16.65 -0.63 14.01
C ALA A 68 17.50 0.58 13.54
N PRO A 69 16.88 1.65 13.03
CA PRO A 69 15.44 1.84 12.90
C PRO A 69 14.82 0.96 11.84
N TYR A 70 13.60 0.49 12.09
CA TYR A 70 12.85 -0.33 11.15
C TYR A 70 12.13 0.56 10.13
N CYS A 71 12.42 0.36 8.85
CA CYS A 71 11.77 1.01 7.72
C CYS A 71 10.93 -0.03 6.99
N ALA A 72 9.61 0.07 7.10
CA ALA A 72 8.70 -0.97 6.65
C ALA A 72 7.74 -0.49 5.56
N VAL A 73 7.43 -1.38 4.62
CA VAL A 73 6.43 -1.19 3.56
C VAL A 73 5.55 -2.42 3.41
N TYR A 74 4.27 -2.20 3.14
CA TYR A 74 3.29 -3.20 2.71
C TYR A 74 2.67 -2.76 1.38
N PRO A 75 2.39 -3.68 0.46
CA PRO A 75 2.79 -5.09 0.46
C PRO A 75 4.26 -5.28 0.06
N ALA A 76 4.89 -6.31 0.60
CA ALA A 76 6.30 -6.62 0.31
C ALA A 76 6.57 -6.91 -1.17
N GLY A 77 5.57 -7.44 -1.89
CA GLY A 77 5.69 -7.80 -3.30
C GLY A 77 5.95 -6.64 -4.28
N LEU A 78 5.78 -5.38 -3.82
CA LEU A 78 6.09 -4.20 -4.64
C LEU A 78 7.56 -3.78 -4.59
N TYR A 79 8.33 -4.37 -3.68
CA TYR A 79 9.72 -4.00 -3.47
C TYR A 79 10.59 -4.25 -4.70
N VAL A 80 11.35 -3.25 -5.10
CA VAL A 80 12.41 -3.41 -6.08
C VAL A 80 13.63 -4.00 -5.37
N LYS A 81 13.96 -5.24 -5.70
CA LYS A 81 15.05 -5.97 -5.05
C LYS A 81 16.34 -5.16 -5.01
N ASP A 82 17.03 -5.22 -3.88
CA ASP A 82 18.30 -4.53 -3.62
C ASP A 82 18.23 -3.00 -3.64
N SER A 83 17.00 -2.41 -3.61
CA SER A 83 16.82 -0.96 -3.58
C SER A 83 16.91 -0.35 -2.17
N TYR A 84 16.83 -1.18 -1.12
CA TYR A 84 17.02 -0.69 0.25
C TYR A 84 18.44 -0.15 0.44
N LYS A 85 18.54 1.11 0.82
CA LYS A 85 19.84 1.75 1.07
C LYS A 85 19.74 2.92 2.06
N THR A 86 20.71 3.03 2.93
CA THR A 86 20.92 4.22 3.75
C THR A 86 21.67 5.26 2.90
N VAL A 87 21.06 6.40 2.64
CA VAL A 87 21.66 7.47 1.78
C VAL A 87 22.42 8.50 2.60
N LYS A 88 22.02 8.69 3.86
CA LYS A 88 22.69 9.57 4.85
C LYS A 88 22.44 8.98 6.23
N GLU A 89 23.18 9.48 7.23
CA GLU A 89 22.85 9.20 8.63
C GLU A 89 21.35 9.51 8.87
N ASP A 90 20.62 8.54 9.41
CA ASP A 90 19.17 8.60 9.66
C ASP A 90 18.26 8.77 8.42
N SER A 91 18.74 8.52 7.23
CA SER A 91 17.93 8.57 6.00
C SER A 91 18.04 7.28 5.20
N THR A 92 16.93 6.58 5.05
CA THR A 92 16.82 5.32 4.31
C THR A 92 15.86 5.46 3.15
N VAL A 93 16.16 4.82 2.05
CA VAL A 93 15.33 4.81 0.85
C VAL A 93 14.98 3.37 0.47
N ILE A 94 13.74 3.17 0.07
CA ILE A 94 13.21 1.93 -0.52
C ILE A 94 12.52 2.30 -1.84
N GLU A 95 12.77 1.54 -2.89
CA GLU A 95 12.07 1.71 -4.16
C GLU A 95 11.00 0.63 -4.31
N ILE A 96 9.85 1.01 -4.85
CA ILE A 96 8.74 0.12 -5.15
C ILE A 96 8.22 0.37 -6.56
N THR A 97 7.52 -0.63 -7.10
CA THR A 97 6.83 -0.48 -8.38
C THR A 97 5.32 -0.64 -8.17
N ILE A 98 4.57 0.43 -8.41
CA ILE A 98 3.10 0.42 -8.36
C ILE A 98 2.57 -0.13 -9.68
N PRO A 99 1.73 -1.17 -9.68
CA PRO A 99 1.18 -1.75 -10.91
C PRO A 99 0.32 -0.74 -11.66
N SER A 100 0.45 -0.72 -12.98
CA SER A 100 -0.39 0.11 -13.85
C SER A 100 -1.79 -0.48 -14.08
N THR A 101 -1.95 -1.77 -13.77
CA THR A 101 -3.23 -2.47 -13.78
C THR A 101 -3.48 -3.04 -12.40
N GLN A 102 -4.62 -2.70 -11.84
CA GLN A 102 -5.12 -3.20 -10.56
C GLN A 102 -6.30 -4.12 -10.85
N THR A 103 -6.52 -5.10 -10.01
CA THR A 103 -7.65 -6.03 -10.12
C THR A 103 -8.79 -5.55 -9.22
N TYR A 104 -10.00 -5.48 -9.78
CA TYR A 104 -11.19 -5.22 -8.98
C TYR A 104 -11.37 -6.33 -7.93
N VAL A 105 -11.64 -5.91 -6.73
CA VAL A 105 -12.01 -6.78 -5.61
C VAL A 105 -13.32 -6.26 -5.05
N GLU A 106 -14.32 -7.14 -4.98
CA GLU A 106 -15.64 -6.77 -4.44
C GLU A 106 -15.51 -6.31 -2.97
N ASN A 107 -16.07 -5.13 -2.68
CA ASN A 107 -15.89 -4.44 -1.41
C ASN A 107 -14.40 -4.31 -1.04
N GLY A 108 -13.52 -3.97 -2.00
CA GLY A 108 -12.11 -3.96 -1.80
C GLY A 108 -11.26 -3.23 -2.81
N PHE A 109 -9.98 -3.19 -2.53
CA PHE A 109 -8.96 -2.76 -3.47
C PHE A 109 -7.93 -3.88 -3.72
N ASP A 110 -7.22 -3.81 -4.82
CA ASP A 110 -6.12 -4.70 -5.09
C ASP A 110 -5.06 -4.58 -3.97
N PRO A 111 -4.77 -5.67 -3.22
CA PRO A 111 -3.75 -5.62 -2.16
C PRO A 111 -2.38 -5.18 -2.69
N ASN A 112 -2.08 -5.43 -3.98
CA ASN A 112 -0.85 -4.95 -4.61
C ASN A 112 -0.85 -3.44 -4.89
N ALA A 113 -1.94 -2.72 -4.61
CA ALA A 113 -2.03 -1.27 -4.71
C ALA A 113 -2.27 -0.59 -3.35
N ALA A 114 -2.43 -1.37 -2.29
CA ALA A 114 -2.69 -0.90 -0.93
C ALA A 114 -1.41 -0.53 -0.19
N ILE A 115 -0.71 0.49 -0.65
CA ILE A 115 0.61 0.82 -0.12
C ILE A 115 0.49 1.47 1.26
N MET A 116 1.11 0.82 2.24
CA MET A 116 1.25 1.34 3.60
C MET A 116 2.71 1.37 4.02
N THR A 117 3.07 2.31 4.86
CA THR A 117 4.43 2.52 5.35
C THR A 117 4.45 2.66 6.87
N ALA A 118 5.52 2.17 7.49
CA ALA A 118 5.75 2.36 8.91
C ALA A 118 7.23 2.60 9.19
N ARG A 119 7.53 3.31 10.28
CA ARG A 119 8.86 3.42 10.86
C ARG A 119 8.79 3.08 12.34
N GLY A 120 9.70 2.23 12.81
CA GLY A 120 9.79 1.80 14.19
C GLY A 120 11.21 1.90 14.74
N GLU A 121 11.31 1.98 16.05
CA GLU A 121 12.60 1.96 16.78
C GLU A 121 12.77 0.60 17.49
N ALA A 122 13.98 0.34 17.97
CA ALA A 122 14.30 -0.90 18.68
C ALA A 122 13.34 -1.13 19.87
N GLY A 123 12.76 -2.32 19.95
CA GLY A 123 11.80 -2.70 20.99
C GLY A 123 10.38 -2.14 20.80
N GLY A 124 10.12 -1.37 19.72
CA GLY A 124 8.80 -0.88 19.35
C GLY A 124 8.15 -1.74 18.27
N GLY A 125 6.83 -1.56 18.10
CA GLY A 125 6.06 -2.10 16.98
C GLY A 125 6.07 -1.17 15.76
N LEU A 126 5.44 -1.61 14.68
CA LEU A 126 5.24 -0.88 13.44
C LEU A 126 3.81 -0.37 13.33
N ALA A 127 3.61 0.94 13.35
CA ALA A 127 2.31 1.56 13.10
C ALA A 127 2.22 1.93 11.61
N PHE A 128 1.51 1.11 10.84
CA PHE A 128 1.34 1.32 9.41
C PHE A 128 0.31 2.39 9.11
N LYS A 129 0.63 3.25 8.15
CA LYS A 129 -0.26 4.29 7.62
C LYS A 129 -0.31 4.20 6.09
N HIS A 130 -1.48 4.48 5.54
CA HIS A 130 -1.64 4.54 4.09
C HIS A 130 -0.75 5.63 3.49
N ALA A 131 -0.03 5.26 2.44
CA ALA A 131 0.86 6.17 1.71
C ALA A 131 0.16 6.85 0.52
N MET A 132 -1.02 6.37 0.13
CA MET A 132 -1.80 6.84 -1.00
C MET A 132 -3.25 7.13 -0.60
N ALA A 133 -3.93 7.95 -1.41
CA ALA A 133 -5.38 8.10 -1.38
C ALA A 133 -6.04 7.05 -2.28
N TYR A 134 -7.30 6.74 -2.01
CA TYR A 134 -8.12 5.81 -2.77
C TYR A 134 -9.24 6.57 -3.49
N LEU A 135 -9.61 6.10 -4.67
CA LEU A 135 -10.71 6.65 -5.46
C LEU A 135 -11.78 5.56 -5.63
N LYS A 136 -12.98 5.84 -5.14
CA LYS A 136 -14.15 4.99 -5.36
C LYS A 136 -14.94 5.50 -6.57
N VAL A 137 -15.21 4.62 -7.52
CA VAL A 137 -15.96 4.95 -8.73
C VAL A 137 -17.23 4.13 -8.76
N ALA A 138 -18.39 4.78 -8.79
CA ALA A 138 -19.68 4.13 -9.06
C ALA A 138 -20.03 4.31 -10.54
N VAL A 139 -20.31 3.22 -11.25
CA VAL A 139 -20.63 3.21 -12.67
C VAL A 139 -22.10 2.86 -12.87
N ASN A 140 -22.81 3.67 -13.64
CA ASN A 140 -24.20 3.43 -14.03
C ASN A 140 -24.27 3.00 -15.52
N GLY A 141 -25.06 2.01 -15.84
CA GLY A 141 -25.28 1.53 -17.22
C GLY A 141 -25.09 0.03 -17.40
N THR A 142 -24.39 -0.39 -18.42
CA THR A 142 -24.04 -1.80 -18.68
C THR A 142 -22.84 -2.24 -17.85
N ALA A 143 -22.61 -3.56 -17.77
CA ALA A 143 -21.46 -4.10 -17.06
C ALA A 143 -20.13 -3.50 -17.59
N VAL A 144 -19.27 -3.05 -16.65
CA VAL A 144 -18.00 -2.40 -16.96
C VAL A 144 -16.86 -3.39 -16.75
N LYS A 145 -16.06 -3.64 -17.78
CA LYS A 145 -14.92 -4.57 -17.74
C LYS A 145 -13.62 -3.93 -17.27
N SER A 146 -13.49 -2.63 -17.44
CA SER A 146 -12.32 -1.89 -16.93
C SER A 146 -12.62 -0.42 -16.74
N ILE A 147 -11.91 0.20 -15.80
CA ILE A 147 -11.93 1.65 -15.56
C ILE A 147 -10.50 2.16 -15.66
N ARG A 148 -10.28 3.18 -16.47
CA ARG A 148 -8.98 3.83 -16.60
C ARG A 148 -9.04 5.24 -16.02
N VAL A 149 -8.14 5.52 -15.11
CA VAL A 149 -7.91 6.85 -14.54
C VAL A 149 -6.68 7.45 -15.19
N ASN A 150 -6.75 8.71 -15.59
CA ASN A 150 -5.63 9.45 -16.16
C ASN A 150 -5.35 10.70 -15.32
N GLY A 151 -4.09 10.98 -15.07
CA GLY A 151 -3.66 12.26 -14.49
C GLY A 151 -3.80 13.40 -15.50
N ASN A 152 -4.18 14.60 -15.02
CA ASN A 152 -4.40 15.76 -15.88
C ASN A 152 -3.09 16.49 -16.21
N ASP A 153 -2.16 16.57 -15.27
CA ASP A 153 -0.93 17.37 -15.36
C ASP A 153 0.34 16.51 -15.42
N ASN A 154 0.25 15.32 -16.02
CA ASN A 154 1.31 14.31 -16.08
C ASN A 154 1.73 13.76 -14.71
N GLU A 155 0.83 13.73 -13.74
CA GLU A 155 1.05 13.03 -12.49
C GLU A 155 1.29 11.54 -12.76
N ALA A 156 2.32 10.99 -12.13
CA ALA A 156 2.52 9.55 -12.17
C ALA A 156 1.49 8.88 -11.27
N LEU A 157 0.65 8.00 -11.83
CA LEU A 157 -0.35 7.22 -11.10
C LEU A 157 0.10 5.78 -10.84
N SER A 158 1.13 5.32 -11.53
CA SER A 158 1.73 3.99 -11.37
C SER A 158 3.18 3.99 -11.85
N GLY A 159 3.90 2.89 -11.64
CA GLY A 159 5.31 2.74 -12.02
C GLY A 159 6.27 2.91 -10.85
N ALA A 160 7.45 3.47 -11.08
CA ALA A 160 8.52 3.56 -10.11
C ALA A 160 8.31 4.66 -9.07
N TYR A 161 8.30 4.28 -7.79
CA TYR A 161 8.14 5.17 -6.65
C TYR A 161 9.27 4.98 -5.64
N THR A 162 9.51 6.01 -4.86
CA THR A 162 10.50 6.02 -3.78
C THR A 162 9.82 6.33 -2.45
N ILE A 163 10.16 5.57 -1.44
CA ILE A 163 9.81 5.81 -0.05
C ILE A 163 11.08 6.24 0.67
N SER A 164 11.06 7.42 1.28
CA SER A 164 12.20 7.94 2.04
C SER A 164 11.84 8.05 3.51
N TYR A 165 12.60 7.35 4.33
CA TYR A 165 12.43 7.33 5.79
C TYR A 165 13.47 8.22 6.44
N SER A 166 13.03 9.07 7.38
CA SER A 166 13.92 9.94 8.17
C SER A 166 13.37 10.14 9.58
N LYS A 167 14.13 10.76 10.46
CA LYS A 167 13.64 11.17 11.78
C LYS A 167 12.48 12.17 11.73
N SER A 168 12.41 12.97 10.66
CA SER A 168 11.32 13.95 10.46
C SER A 168 10.05 13.35 9.90
N GLY A 169 10.08 12.10 9.42
CA GLY A 169 8.92 11.40 8.88
C GLY A 169 9.22 10.55 7.66
N ILE A 170 8.15 10.11 7.02
CA ILE A 170 8.19 9.28 5.81
C ILE A 170 7.69 10.15 4.65
N ALA A 171 8.46 10.20 3.56
CA ALA A 171 8.07 10.82 2.31
C ALA A 171 7.85 9.73 1.24
N PHE A 172 6.79 9.90 0.46
CA PHE A 172 6.41 8.98 -0.60
C PHE A 172 6.19 9.76 -1.90
N GLY A 173 6.71 9.27 -3.01
CA GLY A 173 6.52 9.94 -4.29
C GLY A 173 7.12 9.20 -5.48
N PRO A 174 6.72 9.59 -6.71
CA PRO A 174 7.28 9.00 -7.92
C PRO A 174 8.77 9.30 -8.05
N GLN A 175 9.50 8.35 -8.60
CA GLN A 175 10.88 8.60 -8.99
C GLN A 175 10.94 9.73 -10.04
N LYS A 176 12.04 10.46 -10.05
CA LYS A 176 12.26 11.57 -10.98
C LYS A 176 13.50 11.33 -11.83
N ASN A 177 13.43 11.73 -13.09
CA ASN A 177 14.60 11.74 -13.97
C ASN A 177 15.55 12.91 -13.62
N GLU A 178 16.68 12.99 -14.30
CA GLU A 178 17.69 14.05 -14.11
C GLU A 178 17.13 15.48 -14.27
N LYS A 179 16.03 15.64 -15.01
CA LYS A 179 15.34 16.93 -15.21
C LYS A 179 14.27 17.20 -14.15
N GLY A 180 14.17 16.35 -13.11
CA GLY A 180 13.17 16.48 -12.04
C GLY A 180 11.74 16.09 -12.42
N LYS A 181 11.52 15.55 -13.63
CA LYS A 181 10.20 15.06 -14.06
C LYS A 181 9.94 13.67 -13.51
N ALA A 182 8.71 13.43 -13.01
CA ALA A 182 8.28 12.11 -12.53
C ALA A 182 8.46 11.04 -13.62
N ILE A 183 8.96 9.88 -13.22
CA ILE A 183 9.06 8.68 -14.04
C ILE A 183 7.89 7.78 -13.63
N GLY A 184 7.06 7.39 -14.60
CA GLY A 184 5.92 6.52 -14.32
C GLY A 184 4.84 6.70 -15.39
N ASN A 185 3.78 5.93 -15.24
CA ASN A 185 2.64 6.02 -16.13
C ASN A 185 1.67 7.08 -15.60
N THR A 186 1.16 7.92 -16.46
CA THR A 186 0.16 8.94 -16.14
C THR A 186 -1.25 8.34 -16.06
N SER A 187 -1.37 7.02 -16.08
CA SER A 187 -2.65 6.32 -15.96
C SER A 187 -2.52 5.07 -15.10
N ALA A 188 -3.63 4.70 -14.47
CA ALA A 188 -3.86 3.42 -13.85
C ALA A 188 -5.18 2.83 -14.37
N THR A 189 -5.25 1.49 -14.47
CA THR A 189 -6.42 0.79 -14.96
C THR A 189 -6.88 -0.22 -13.91
N ILE A 190 -8.17 -0.25 -13.60
CA ILE A 190 -8.79 -1.30 -12.80
C ILE A 190 -9.42 -2.30 -13.78
N SER A 191 -9.00 -3.55 -13.71
CA SER A 191 -9.58 -4.65 -14.47
C SER A 191 -10.71 -5.28 -13.66
N CYS A 192 -11.92 -5.26 -14.20
CA CYS A 192 -13.13 -5.80 -13.57
C CYS A 192 -13.45 -7.24 -14.07
N GLY A 193 -12.50 -7.87 -14.76
CA GLY A 193 -12.65 -9.23 -15.29
C GLY A 193 -13.53 -9.32 -16.54
N GLU A 194 -13.63 -10.53 -17.09
CA GLU A 194 -14.35 -10.78 -18.35
C GLU A 194 -15.86 -10.52 -18.26
N SER A 195 -16.47 -10.81 -17.11
CA SER A 195 -17.90 -10.56 -16.88
C SER A 195 -18.21 -9.09 -16.60
N GLY A 196 -17.21 -8.33 -16.19
CA GLY A 196 -17.37 -6.94 -15.75
C GLY A 196 -18.12 -6.82 -14.42
N VAL A 197 -18.23 -5.59 -13.93
CA VAL A 197 -18.95 -5.22 -12.70
C VAL A 197 -20.30 -4.62 -13.07
N ALA A 198 -21.37 -5.03 -12.37
CA ALA A 198 -22.74 -4.58 -12.63
C ALA A 198 -22.91 -3.08 -12.38
N SER A 199 -23.91 -2.47 -13.03
CA SER A 199 -24.30 -1.09 -12.81
C SER A 199 -24.64 -0.81 -11.33
N GLY A 200 -24.15 0.29 -10.82
CA GLY A 200 -24.36 0.71 -9.43
C GLY A 200 -23.40 0.09 -8.41
N THR A 201 -22.60 -0.90 -8.83
CA THR A 201 -21.57 -1.48 -7.94
C THR A 201 -20.38 -0.52 -7.87
N PRO A 202 -19.89 -0.17 -6.69
CA PRO A 202 -18.66 0.60 -6.53
C PRO A 202 -17.42 -0.18 -6.98
N VAL A 203 -16.50 0.51 -7.60
CA VAL A 203 -15.21 -0.02 -8.10
C VAL A 203 -14.08 0.83 -7.57
#